data_b688449753c7291f17684c9d8ef562bf
#
_entry.id   b688449753c7291f17684c9d8ef562bf
#
_cell.length_a   1.000
_cell.length_b   1.000
_cell.length_c   1.000
_cell.angle_alpha   90.00
_cell.angle_beta   90.00
_cell.angle_gamma   90.00
#
_symmetry.space_group_name_H-M   'P 1'
#
loop_
_entity.id
_entity.type
_entity.pdbx_description
1 polymer ?
#
loop_
_entity_poly.entity_id
_entity_poly.type
_entity_poly.pdbx_seq_one_letter_code
_entity_poly.pdbx_strand_id
1 'polypeptide(L)'
;MPEPITAAPPWQGDLSAHTPMMQQYLRIKAEFPDTLVLYRMGDFYELFYEDARRANRLLDITLTTRGQSAGEPVTMAGVPVHALENYLARLIKLGEAVAIAEQVGDVGAAKGPVERKVVRVVTPGTVTDGELLSERADTRLLAVHRARQGLGLAWLTLASGELGLAECREAELPGWLARLAPAEILHDGSGELPQALLLARAARTARPAWQFDAALGLRKLGAQLGVTSLAGYGAQDLPLAHAAAAAVLSFAEHTTGGSAAGTAGESGTPALQHVRSLSVARTSELLELPPATHRNLELVQTLRGEDAPTLLSLLDTCRTGMGSRALRHWLTHPQRDRATALQRLDAVERLVADGFDALRERLRHV
;
A
#
# COMPACT_ATOMS: atom_id res chain seq x y z
N MET A 1 23.56 8.76 29.50
CA MET A 1 22.44 8.37 30.35
C MET A 1 21.88 7.09 29.76
N PRO A 2 21.65 6.01 30.54
CA PRO A 2 21.07 4.81 30.00
C PRO A 2 19.63 5.13 29.55
N GLU A 3 19.25 4.65 28.34
CA GLU A 3 17.87 4.74 27.83
C GLU A 3 16.93 4.05 28.83
N PRO A 4 15.73 4.60 29.06
CA PRO A 4 14.76 3.96 29.91
C PRO A 4 14.40 2.60 29.31
N ILE A 5 14.49 1.55 30.13
CA ILE A 5 13.95 0.22 29.84
C ILE A 5 12.48 0.45 29.47
N THR A 6 12.13 0.35 28.21
CA THR A 6 10.76 0.45 27.74
C THR A 6 10.00 -0.72 28.33
N ALA A 7 9.08 -0.44 29.24
CA ALA A 7 8.15 -1.44 29.76
C ALA A 7 7.47 -2.17 28.58
N ALA A 8 7.27 -3.48 28.73
CA ALA A 8 6.58 -4.25 27.69
C ALA A 8 5.24 -3.58 27.34
N PRO A 9 4.87 -3.54 26.06
CA PRO A 9 3.62 -2.90 25.65
C PRO A 9 2.41 -3.49 26.40
N PRO A 10 1.39 -2.70 26.76
CA PRO A 10 0.25 -3.16 27.55
C PRO A 10 -0.49 -4.38 26.99
N TRP A 11 -0.40 -4.60 25.68
CA TRP A 11 -1.05 -5.75 25.01
C TRP A 11 -0.27 -7.07 25.09
N GLN A 12 0.94 -7.07 25.64
CA GLN A 12 1.77 -8.28 25.82
C GLN A 12 1.66 -8.89 27.23
N GLY A 13 0.94 -8.23 28.16
CA GLY A 13 0.79 -8.65 29.54
C GLY A 13 -0.52 -9.37 29.84
N ASP A 14 -0.76 -9.65 31.13
CA ASP A 14 -2.04 -10.14 31.62
C ASP A 14 -3.12 -9.05 31.49
N LEU A 15 -4.10 -9.29 30.66
CA LEU A 15 -5.19 -8.34 30.40
C LEU A 15 -6.27 -8.36 31.51
N SER A 16 -6.23 -9.28 32.46
CA SER A 16 -7.28 -9.45 33.45
C SER A 16 -7.47 -8.23 34.38
N ALA A 17 -6.41 -7.45 34.63
CA ALA A 17 -6.44 -6.22 35.39
C ALA A 17 -7.11 -5.03 34.65
N HIS A 18 -7.30 -5.15 33.33
CA HIS A 18 -7.91 -4.10 32.52
C HIS A 18 -9.44 -4.18 32.54
N THR A 19 -10.10 -3.04 32.30
CA THR A 19 -11.56 -3.00 32.14
C THR A 19 -11.97 -3.83 30.89
N PRO A 20 -13.20 -4.41 30.85
CA PRO A 20 -13.61 -5.25 29.71
C PRO A 20 -13.46 -4.59 28.33
N MET A 21 -13.71 -3.28 28.24
CA MET A 21 -13.52 -2.52 27.02
C MET A 21 -12.03 -2.43 26.63
N MET A 22 -11.15 -2.14 27.60
CA MET A 22 -9.71 -2.08 27.36
C MET A 22 -9.12 -3.45 27.01
N GLN A 23 -9.62 -4.52 27.62
CA GLN A 23 -9.23 -5.88 27.22
C GLN A 23 -9.54 -6.14 25.75
N GLN A 24 -10.73 -5.72 25.26
CA GLN A 24 -11.11 -5.87 23.86
C GLN A 24 -10.19 -5.05 22.95
N TYR A 25 -9.93 -3.78 23.27
CA TYR A 25 -9.01 -2.93 22.53
C TYR A 25 -7.60 -3.52 22.47
N LEU A 26 -7.06 -3.96 23.62
CA LEU A 26 -5.70 -4.50 23.70
C LEU A 26 -5.54 -5.83 22.94
N ARG A 27 -6.59 -6.67 22.86
CA ARG A 27 -6.59 -7.86 21.99
C ARG A 27 -6.49 -7.48 20.51
N ILE A 28 -7.29 -6.49 20.07
CA ILE A 28 -7.18 -5.97 18.70
C ILE A 28 -5.78 -5.39 18.47
N LYS A 29 -5.25 -4.62 19.42
CA LYS A 29 -3.91 -4.03 19.30
C LYS A 29 -2.81 -5.08 19.23
N ALA A 30 -2.95 -6.20 19.91
CA ALA A 30 -2.01 -7.33 19.84
C ALA A 30 -1.96 -7.96 18.43
N GLU A 31 -3.08 -7.95 17.68
CA GLU A 31 -3.13 -8.41 16.29
C GLU A 31 -2.54 -7.37 15.32
N PHE A 32 -2.57 -6.08 15.69
CA PHE A 32 -2.11 -4.95 14.87
C PHE A 32 -1.10 -4.06 15.62
N PRO A 33 0.05 -4.60 16.08
CA PRO A 33 0.95 -3.90 17.00
C PRO A 33 1.53 -2.60 16.43
N ASP A 34 1.84 -2.56 15.14
CA ASP A 34 2.46 -1.42 14.46
C ASP A 34 1.45 -0.50 13.75
N THR A 35 0.16 -0.83 13.80
CA THR A 35 -0.93 -0.13 13.11
C THR A 35 -1.72 0.72 14.10
N LEU A 36 -2.08 1.94 13.74
CA LEU A 36 -2.98 2.77 14.55
C LEU A 36 -4.38 2.16 14.58
N VAL A 37 -4.92 1.91 15.76
CA VAL A 37 -6.27 1.33 15.92
C VAL A 37 -7.27 2.43 16.20
N LEU A 38 -8.14 2.70 15.23
CA LEU A 38 -9.31 3.55 15.37
C LEU A 38 -10.49 2.70 15.89
N TYR A 39 -10.85 2.91 17.15
CA TYR A 39 -11.81 2.09 17.87
C TYR A 39 -13.14 2.83 18.01
N ARG A 40 -14.21 2.33 17.40
CA ARG A 40 -15.51 3.00 17.38
C ARG A 40 -16.14 3.13 18.78
N MET A 41 -16.44 4.36 19.19
CA MET A 41 -17.09 4.71 20.44
C MET A 41 -18.17 5.78 20.19
N GLY A 42 -19.41 5.32 19.92
CA GLY A 42 -20.49 6.25 19.55
C GLY A 42 -20.18 7.05 18.30
N ASP A 43 -20.15 8.38 18.41
CA ASP A 43 -19.89 9.29 17.28
C ASP A 43 -18.40 9.59 17.04
N PHE A 44 -17.51 8.88 17.75
CA PHE A 44 -16.07 9.03 17.63
C PHE A 44 -15.39 7.70 17.32
N TYR A 45 -14.22 7.81 16.66
CA TYR A 45 -13.18 6.79 16.70
C TYR A 45 -12.13 7.24 17.71
N GLU A 46 -11.93 6.42 18.72
CA GLU A 46 -10.98 6.70 19.79
C GLU A 46 -9.70 5.87 19.60
N LEU A 47 -8.58 6.48 19.95
CA LEU A 47 -7.28 5.85 20.04
C LEU A 47 -6.83 5.89 21.48
N PHE A 48 -6.10 4.86 21.92
CA PHE A 48 -5.69 4.74 23.31
C PHE A 48 -4.17 4.56 23.43
N TYR A 49 -3.64 4.93 24.60
CA TYR A 49 -2.24 4.78 25.00
C TYR A 49 -1.27 5.36 23.96
N GLU A 50 -0.35 4.54 23.43
CA GLU A 50 0.65 5.03 22.46
C GLU A 50 0.05 5.42 21.12
N ASP A 51 -1.02 4.76 20.67
CA ASP A 51 -1.74 5.17 19.46
C ASP A 51 -2.31 6.58 19.60
N ALA A 52 -2.85 6.92 20.78
CA ALA A 52 -3.34 8.27 21.05
C ALA A 52 -2.21 9.31 21.03
N ARG A 53 -1.06 9.01 21.66
CA ARG A 53 0.11 9.88 21.65
C ARG A 53 0.67 10.05 20.23
N ARG A 54 0.73 8.96 19.47
CA ARG A 54 1.19 8.98 18.07
C ARG A 54 0.25 9.82 17.20
N ALA A 55 -1.05 9.61 17.31
CA ALA A 55 -2.06 10.39 16.59
C ALA A 55 -2.04 11.89 16.96
N ASN A 56 -1.86 12.23 18.25
CA ASN A 56 -1.68 13.62 18.68
C ASN A 56 -0.49 14.28 17.98
N ARG A 57 0.69 13.60 17.94
CA ARG A 57 1.88 14.14 17.26
C ARG A 57 1.71 14.31 15.76
N LEU A 58 0.97 13.40 15.10
CA LEU A 58 0.82 13.36 13.64
C LEU A 58 -0.31 14.27 13.12
N LEU A 59 -1.38 14.38 13.88
CA LEU A 59 -2.63 15.02 13.44
C LEU A 59 -2.92 16.33 14.16
N ASP A 60 -2.17 16.64 15.22
CA ASP A 60 -2.43 17.78 16.13
C ASP A 60 -3.84 17.74 16.75
N ILE A 61 -4.28 16.53 17.12
CA ILE A 61 -5.57 16.33 17.83
C ILE A 61 -5.35 16.34 19.32
N THR A 62 -6.38 16.73 20.08
CA THR A 62 -6.29 16.86 21.54
C THR A 62 -6.04 15.50 22.21
N LEU A 63 -5.00 15.44 23.04
CA LEU A 63 -4.73 14.31 23.93
C LEU A 63 -5.44 14.55 25.26
N THR A 64 -6.23 13.58 25.70
CA THR A 64 -6.97 13.63 26.95
C THR A 64 -6.72 12.40 27.79
N THR A 65 -7.16 12.42 29.04
CA THR A 65 -7.10 11.28 29.95
C THR A 65 -8.48 11.03 30.53
N ARG A 66 -9.00 9.81 30.40
CA ARG A 66 -10.34 9.48 30.89
C ARG A 66 -10.39 8.11 31.54
N GLY A 67 -10.77 8.09 32.82
CA GLY A 67 -10.87 6.85 33.56
C GLY A 67 -9.53 6.21 33.91
N GLN A 68 -9.58 5.02 34.45
CA GLN A 68 -8.42 4.21 34.81
C GLN A 68 -8.60 2.76 34.36
N SER A 69 -7.51 2.10 34.00
CA SER A 69 -7.50 0.68 33.65
C SER A 69 -6.17 0.07 34.11
N ALA A 70 -6.19 -1.06 34.78
CA ALA A 70 -5.04 -1.66 35.46
C ALA A 70 -4.32 -0.69 36.44
N GLY A 71 -5.05 0.19 37.11
CA GLY A 71 -4.50 1.17 38.06
C GLY A 71 -3.89 2.43 37.44
N GLU A 72 -3.79 2.49 36.11
CA GLU A 72 -3.18 3.62 35.38
C GLU A 72 -4.24 4.45 34.62
N PRO A 73 -4.06 5.78 34.50
CA PRO A 73 -4.93 6.62 33.71
C PRO A 73 -4.92 6.22 32.22
N VAL A 74 -6.09 6.18 31.59
CA VAL A 74 -6.21 5.87 30.16
C VAL A 74 -6.02 7.13 29.34
N THR A 75 -4.85 7.24 28.71
CA THR A 75 -4.56 8.30 27.72
C THR A 75 -5.32 8.00 26.44
N MET A 76 -6.04 8.99 25.91
CA MET A 76 -6.86 8.83 24.70
C MET A 76 -6.86 10.08 23.82
N ALA A 77 -7.14 9.88 22.55
CA ALA A 77 -7.48 10.91 21.58
C ALA A 77 -8.62 10.38 20.70
N GLY A 78 -9.34 11.26 20.05
CA GLY A 78 -10.48 10.84 19.22
C GLY A 78 -10.70 11.73 18.02
N VAL A 79 -11.25 11.14 16.97
CA VAL A 79 -11.68 11.83 15.75
C VAL A 79 -13.17 11.57 15.50
N PRO A 80 -13.95 12.60 15.09
CA PRO A 80 -15.37 12.39 14.80
C PRO A 80 -15.57 11.45 13.62
N VAL A 81 -16.58 10.61 13.66
CA VAL A 81 -16.88 9.64 12.61
C VAL A 81 -17.05 10.28 11.24
N HIS A 82 -17.79 11.38 11.17
CA HIS A 82 -18.01 12.09 9.92
C HIS A 82 -16.76 12.73 9.31
N ALA A 83 -15.67 12.83 10.07
CA ALA A 83 -14.39 13.39 9.62
C ALA A 83 -13.33 12.30 9.35
N LEU A 84 -13.67 11.01 9.51
CA LEU A 84 -12.76 9.88 9.40
C LEU A 84 -11.88 9.95 8.15
N GLU A 85 -12.48 10.11 6.96
CA GLU A 85 -11.76 10.05 5.69
C GLU A 85 -10.68 11.16 5.58
N ASN A 86 -10.94 12.36 6.11
CA ASN A 86 -9.97 13.44 6.15
C ASN A 86 -8.74 13.09 7.03
N TYR A 87 -8.98 12.46 8.17
CA TYR A 87 -7.90 12.01 9.07
C TYR A 87 -7.14 10.82 8.49
N LEU A 88 -7.84 9.87 7.86
CA LEU A 88 -7.21 8.76 7.14
C LEU A 88 -6.29 9.27 6.03
N ALA A 89 -6.76 10.22 5.20
CA ALA A 89 -5.95 10.81 4.14
C ALA A 89 -4.64 11.41 4.67
N ARG A 90 -4.70 12.10 5.82
CA ARG A 90 -3.51 12.67 6.47
C ARG A 90 -2.57 11.59 6.99
N LEU A 91 -3.08 10.57 7.68
CA LEU A 91 -2.29 9.46 8.21
C LEU A 91 -1.60 8.67 7.10
N ILE A 92 -2.32 8.32 6.04
CA ILE A 92 -1.79 7.59 4.89
C ILE A 92 -0.67 8.39 4.20
N LYS A 93 -0.84 9.71 4.02
CA LYS A 93 0.23 10.58 3.48
C LYS A 93 1.48 10.63 4.36
N LEU A 94 1.32 10.43 5.67
CA LEU A 94 2.43 10.35 6.62
C LEU A 94 3.05 8.95 6.69
N GLY A 95 2.55 8.00 5.90
CA GLY A 95 3.07 6.63 5.84
C GLY A 95 2.51 5.70 6.92
N GLU A 96 1.43 6.10 7.59
CA GLU A 96 0.83 5.34 8.67
C GLU A 96 -0.18 4.31 8.18
N ALA A 97 -0.20 3.13 8.80
CA ALA A 97 -1.25 2.14 8.62
C ALA A 97 -2.32 2.30 9.71
N VAL A 98 -3.59 2.11 9.35
CA VAL A 98 -4.73 2.30 10.24
C VAL A 98 -5.68 1.11 10.18
N ALA A 99 -6.01 0.53 11.33
CA ALA A 99 -7.04 -0.49 11.49
C ALA A 99 -8.32 0.16 12.06
N ILE A 100 -9.43 -0.02 11.38
CA ILE A 100 -10.73 0.53 11.76
C ILE A 100 -11.55 -0.59 12.40
N ALA A 101 -11.85 -0.42 13.71
CA ALA A 101 -12.67 -1.35 14.49
C ALA A 101 -14.07 -0.79 14.68
N GLU A 102 -15.07 -1.50 14.13
CA GLU A 102 -16.48 -1.16 14.21
C GLU A 102 -17.23 -2.02 15.23
N GLN A 103 -18.35 -1.49 15.70
CA GLN A 103 -19.29 -2.23 16.53
C GLN A 103 -19.99 -3.31 15.69
N VAL A 104 -20.00 -4.54 16.21
CA VAL A 104 -20.63 -5.69 15.56
C VAL A 104 -21.74 -6.21 16.46
N GLY A 105 -22.95 -6.40 15.89
CA GLY A 105 -24.12 -6.91 16.62
C GLY A 105 -25.10 -5.82 17.06
N ASP A 106 -26.22 -6.26 17.65
CA ASP A 106 -27.32 -5.37 18.04
C ASP A 106 -26.98 -4.64 19.35
N VAL A 107 -26.86 -3.32 19.29
CA VAL A 107 -26.48 -2.45 20.42
C VAL A 107 -27.48 -2.54 21.59
N GLY A 108 -28.72 -2.98 21.33
CA GLY A 108 -29.79 -3.09 22.32
C GLY A 108 -29.85 -4.40 23.12
N ALA A 109 -29.18 -5.47 22.67
CA ALA A 109 -29.31 -6.82 23.24
C ALA A 109 -28.13 -7.25 24.11
N ALA A 110 -27.02 -6.52 24.17
CA ALA A 110 -25.80 -6.94 24.85
C ALA A 110 -25.81 -6.62 26.34
N LYS A 111 -25.68 -7.64 27.18
CA LYS A 111 -25.38 -7.50 28.64
C LYS A 111 -23.86 -7.27 28.84
N GLY A 112 -23.27 -6.24 28.24
CA GLY A 112 -21.82 -5.96 28.36
C GLY A 112 -21.35 -4.98 27.29
N PRO A 113 -20.03 -4.72 27.19
CA PRO A 113 -19.49 -3.89 26.08
C PRO A 113 -19.84 -4.54 24.77
N VAL A 114 -20.42 -3.76 23.84
CA VAL A 114 -20.68 -4.20 22.46
C VAL A 114 -19.36 -4.70 21.84
N GLU A 115 -19.41 -5.83 21.15
CA GLU A 115 -18.23 -6.39 20.48
C GLU A 115 -17.76 -5.45 19.34
N ARG A 116 -16.46 -5.29 19.21
CA ARG A 116 -15.83 -4.57 18.09
C ARG A 116 -14.88 -5.48 17.38
N LYS A 117 -14.92 -5.41 16.04
CA LYS A 117 -14.01 -6.14 15.16
C LYS A 117 -13.35 -5.18 14.17
N VAL A 118 -12.13 -5.48 13.78
CA VAL A 118 -11.49 -4.75 12.68
C VAL A 118 -12.22 -5.12 11.39
N VAL A 119 -12.83 -4.13 10.78
CA VAL A 119 -13.59 -4.28 9.52
C VAL A 119 -12.78 -3.85 8.32
N ARG A 120 -11.74 -3.02 8.54
CA ARG A 120 -10.93 -2.48 7.46
C ARG A 120 -9.53 -2.15 7.98
N VAL A 121 -8.53 -2.46 7.16
CA VAL A 121 -7.14 -2.00 7.38
C VAL A 121 -6.74 -1.17 6.17
N VAL A 122 -6.35 0.06 6.40
CA VAL A 122 -5.91 0.99 5.34
C VAL A 122 -4.42 1.23 5.52
N THR A 123 -3.65 0.98 4.45
CA THR A 123 -2.20 1.23 4.45
C THR A 123 -1.81 2.08 3.23
N PRO A 124 -0.64 2.72 3.24
CA PRO A 124 -0.21 3.54 2.11
C PRO A 124 -0.22 2.82 0.77
N GLY A 125 0.02 1.50 0.74
CA GLY A 125 0.08 0.70 -0.48
C GLY A 125 -1.23 0.03 -0.88
N THR A 126 -2.25 0.00 0.01
CA THR A 126 -3.51 -0.72 -0.22
C THR A 126 -4.76 0.17 -0.22
N VAL A 127 -4.57 1.46 -0.39
CA VAL A 127 -5.67 2.44 -0.53
C VAL A 127 -6.44 2.17 -1.81
N THR A 128 -7.77 2.09 -1.71
CA THR A 128 -8.70 1.94 -2.85
C THR A 128 -9.73 3.07 -2.94
N ASP A 129 -9.85 3.87 -1.88
CA ASP A 129 -10.85 4.93 -1.86
C ASP A 129 -10.45 6.08 -2.78
N GLY A 130 -11.35 6.46 -3.68
CA GLY A 130 -11.11 7.52 -4.66
C GLY A 130 -10.72 8.85 -4.05
N GLU A 131 -11.24 9.18 -2.86
CA GLU A 131 -10.92 10.43 -2.15
C GLU A 131 -9.50 10.44 -1.56
N LEU A 132 -8.93 9.24 -1.32
CA LEU A 132 -7.58 9.07 -0.77
C LEU A 132 -6.53 8.86 -1.87
N LEU A 133 -6.96 8.51 -3.09
CA LEU A 133 -6.08 8.25 -4.22
C LEU A 133 -5.77 9.52 -5.00
N SER A 134 -4.56 9.59 -5.54
CA SER A 134 -4.25 10.56 -6.59
C SER A 134 -4.84 10.09 -7.91
N GLU A 135 -5.68 10.89 -8.55
CA GLU A 135 -6.24 10.55 -9.87
C GLU A 135 -5.16 10.33 -10.95
N ARG A 136 -4.00 10.98 -10.79
CA ARG A 136 -2.92 11.05 -11.78
C ARG A 136 -1.68 10.23 -11.45
N ALA A 137 -1.67 9.52 -10.33
CA ALA A 137 -0.56 8.67 -9.91
C ALA A 137 -1.07 7.34 -9.36
N ASP A 138 -0.35 6.27 -9.68
CA ASP A 138 -0.63 4.95 -9.12
C ASP A 138 -0.10 4.87 -7.69
N THR A 139 -0.91 4.30 -6.80
CA THR A 139 -0.47 3.90 -5.47
C THR A 139 -0.03 2.44 -5.55
N ARG A 140 1.28 2.20 -5.42
CA ARG A 140 1.86 0.87 -5.58
C ARG A 140 2.30 0.28 -4.25
N LEU A 141 1.86 -0.94 -4.00
CA LEU A 141 2.40 -1.84 -2.98
C LEU A 141 3.52 -2.66 -3.62
N LEU A 142 4.73 -2.59 -3.09
CA LEU A 142 5.89 -3.35 -3.58
C LEU A 142 6.32 -4.36 -2.52
N ALA A 143 6.57 -5.62 -2.89
CA ALA A 143 7.34 -6.54 -2.05
C ALA A 143 8.72 -6.77 -2.64
N VAL A 144 9.71 -6.86 -1.77
CA VAL A 144 11.10 -7.14 -2.10
C VAL A 144 11.55 -8.38 -1.35
N HIS A 145 11.83 -9.45 -2.10
CA HIS A 145 12.43 -10.68 -1.57
C HIS A 145 13.93 -10.70 -1.86
N ARG A 146 14.75 -10.91 -0.84
CA ARG A 146 16.21 -10.97 -0.97
C ARG A 146 16.70 -12.41 -0.89
N ALA A 147 17.48 -12.84 -1.88
CA ALA A 147 18.17 -14.12 -1.90
C ALA A 147 19.63 -13.93 -2.31
N ARG A 148 20.45 -14.97 -2.18
CA ARG A 148 21.89 -14.91 -2.53
C ARG A 148 22.13 -14.59 -4.00
N GLN A 149 21.25 -15.02 -4.89
CA GLN A 149 21.35 -14.83 -6.33
C GLN A 149 20.78 -13.51 -6.85
N GLY A 150 20.09 -12.75 -6.02
CA GLY A 150 19.47 -11.48 -6.44
C GLY A 150 18.23 -11.11 -5.65
N LEU A 151 17.44 -10.22 -6.20
CA LEU A 151 16.20 -9.72 -5.63
C LEU A 151 15.01 -10.10 -6.51
N GLY A 152 13.95 -10.55 -5.87
CA GLY A 152 12.62 -10.66 -6.48
C GLY A 152 11.76 -9.46 -6.10
N LEU A 153 11.13 -8.88 -7.10
CA LEU A 153 10.21 -7.75 -6.97
C LEU A 153 8.83 -8.17 -7.44
N ALA A 154 7.83 -7.84 -6.64
CA ALA A 154 6.43 -7.93 -7.07
C ALA A 154 5.71 -6.65 -6.61
N TRP A 155 4.95 -6.03 -7.49
CA TRP A 155 4.17 -4.85 -7.14
C TRP A 155 2.73 -4.99 -7.58
N LEU A 156 1.83 -4.40 -6.80
CA LEU A 156 0.41 -4.38 -7.04
C LEU A 156 -0.10 -2.94 -6.98
N THR A 157 -0.82 -2.52 -8.02
CA THR A 157 -1.66 -1.33 -7.99
C THR A 157 -3.09 -1.78 -7.74
N LEU A 158 -3.52 -1.70 -6.48
CA LEU A 158 -4.79 -2.29 -6.06
C LEU A 158 -5.99 -1.65 -6.78
N ALA A 159 -5.97 -0.33 -7.00
CA ALA A 159 -7.05 0.38 -7.67
C ALA A 159 -7.26 -0.03 -9.14
N SER A 160 -6.20 -0.39 -9.88
CA SER A 160 -6.29 -0.82 -11.29
C SER A 160 -6.27 -2.34 -11.46
N GLY A 161 -5.91 -3.10 -10.43
CA GLY A 161 -5.72 -4.54 -10.51
C GLY A 161 -4.49 -4.96 -11.31
N GLU A 162 -3.52 -4.07 -11.48
CA GLU A 162 -2.27 -4.34 -12.19
C GLU A 162 -1.24 -4.97 -11.26
N LEU A 163 -0.78 -6.15 -11.62
CA LEU A 163 0.29 -6.88 -10.93
C LEU A 163 1.53 -6.93 -11.83
N GLY A 164 2.69 -6.63 -11.27
CA GLY A 164 3.95 -6.69 -11.98
C GLY A 164 5.01 -7.50 -11.26
N LEU A 165 5.89 -8.15 -12.01
CA LEU A 165 7.00 -8.96 -11.53
C LEU A 165 8.32 -8.53 -12.17
N ALA A 166 9.39 -8.59 -11.40
CA ALA A 166 10.75 -8.48 -11.92
C ALA A 166 11.74 -9.24 -11.04
N GLU A 167 12.85 -9.65 -11.62
CA GLU A 167 14.04 -10.06 -10.89
C GLU A 167 15.19 -9.16 -11.26
N CYS A 168 16.02 -8.78 -10.30
CA CYS A 168 17.13 -7.88 -10.51
C CYS A 168 18.30 -8.14 -9.56
N ARG A 169 19.44 -7.56 -9.88
CA ARG A 169 20.59 -7.51 -8.96
C ARG A 169 20.37 -6.40 -7.93
N GLU A 170 20.97 -6.52 -6.75
CA GLU A 170 20.84 -5.52 -5.70
C GLU A 170 21.27 -4.11 -6.17
N ALA A 171 22.29 -4.02 -7.03
CA ALA A 171 22.74 -2.75 -7.62
C ALA A 171 21.69 -2.06 -8.51
N GLU A 172 20.70 -2.78 -9.03
CA GLU A 172 19.64 -2.27 -9.89
C GLU A 172 18.41 -1.79 -9.08
N LEU A 173 18.32 -2.18 -7.80
CA LEU A 173 17.20 -1.83 -6.93
C LEU A 173 16.90 -0.33 -6.85
N PRO A 174 17.89 0.58 -6.72
CA PRO A 174 17.61 2.02 -6.72
C PRO A 174 16.89 2.50 -7.98
N GLY A 175 17.24 1.94 -9.14
CA GLY A 175 16.57 2.23 -10.40
C GLY A 175 15.12 1.76 -10.43
N TRP A 176 14.84 0.58 -9.90
CA TRP A 176 13.48 0.05 -9.75
C TRP A 176 12.64 0.89 -8.80
N LEU A 177 13.19 1.27 -7.65
CA LEU A 177 12.49 2.14 -6.68
C LEU A 177 12.15 3.51 -7.28
N ALA A 178 13.07 4.10 -8.06
CA ALA A 178 12.82 5.36 -8.73
C ALA A 178 11.71 5.26 -9.80
N ARG A 179 11.61 4.14 -10.53
CA ARG A 179 10.57 3.90 -11.54
C ARG A 179 9.21 3.59 -10.93
N LEU A 180 9.19 2.65 -9.97
CA LEU A 180 7.95 2.17 -9.37
C LEU A 180 7.36 3.21 -8.42
N ALA A 181 8.21 4.02 -7.76
CA ALA A 181 7.81 5.01 -6.75
C ALA A 181 6.76 4.44 -5.76
N PRO A 182 7.06 3.30 -5.07
CA PRO A 182 6.08 2.62 -4.24
C PRO A 182 5.64 3.50 -3.08
N ALA A 183 4.38 3.42 -2.71
CA ALA A 183 3.85 4.04 -1.50
C ALA A 183 4.21 3.22 -0.24
N GLU A 184 4.28 1.89 -0.40
CA GLU A 184 4.61 0.95 0.67
C GLU A 184 5.48 -0.18 0.15
N ILE A 185 6.46 -0.60 0.97
CA ILE A 185 7.39 -1.68 0.67
C ILE A 185 7.28 -2.78 1.73
N LEU A 186 6.94 -3.99 1.30
CA LEU A 186 6.96 -5.19 2.13
C LEU A 186 8.34 -5.85 2.05
N HIS A 187 8.85 -6.30 3.20
CA HIS A 187 10.10 -7.05 3.31
C HIS A 187 9.99 -8.14 4.39
N ASP A 188 10.83 -9.15 4.33
CA ASP A 188 10.74 -10.32 5.21
C ASP A 188 11.21 -10.08 6.66
N GLY A 189 11.72 -8.87 6.96
CA GLY A 189 12.21 -8.53 8.29
C GLY A 189 13.48 -9.29 8.70
N SER A 190 13.98 -10.21 7.88
CA SER A 190 15.16 -11.01 8.17
C SER A 190 16.43 -10.34 7.64
N GLY A 191 17.38 -10.10 8.53
CA GLY A 191 18.68 -9.56 8.17
C GLY A 191 18.70 -8.05 7.92
N GLU A 192 19.82 -7.58 7.39
CA GLU A 192 20.05 -6.18 7.08
C GLU A 192 19.38 -5.79 5.77
N LEU A 193 18.55 -4.75 5.79
CA LEU A 193 17.87 -4.26 4.60
C LEU A 193 18.87 -3.60 3.64
N PRO A 194 18.70 -3.78 2.31
CA PRO A 194 19.45 -3.03 1.32
C PRO A 194 19.35 -1.51 1.59
N GLN A 195 20.49 -0.81 1.49
CA GLN A 195 20.53 0.64 1.75
C GLN A 195 19.50 1.41 0.91
N ALA A 196 19.23 0.96 -0.32
CA ALA A 196 18.23 1.57 -1.18
C ALA A 196 16.82 1.57 -0.57
N LEU A 197 16.44 0.50 0.16
CA LEU A 197 15.16 0.44 0.86
C LEU A 197 15.11 1.38 2.06
N LEU A 198 16.23 1.54 2.77
CA LEU A 198 16.31 2.47 3.91
C LEU A 198 16.18 3.94 3.47
N LEU A 199 16.70 4.26 2.28
CA LEU A 199 16.63 5.61 1.70
C LEU A 199 15.33 5.90 0.94
N ALA A 200 14.52 4.89 0.66
CA ALA A 200 13.22 5.07 -0.01
C ALA A 200 12.25 5.86 0.89
N ARG A 201 11.47 6.75 0.27
CA ARG A 201 10.44 7.54 0.96
C ARG A 201 9.16 6.75 1.24
N ALA A 202 9.08 5.50 0.79
CA ALA A 202 7.94 4.61 1.01
C ALA A 202 7.82 4.17 2.48
N ALA A 203 6.60 3.92 2.92
CA ALA A 203 6.35 3.19 4.16
C ALA A 203 6.99 1.80 4.06
N ARG A 204 7.51 1.27 5.17
CA ARG A 204 8.14 -0.06 5.21
C ARG A 204 7.39 -0.93 6.20
N THR A 205 6.94 -2.09 5.72
CA THR A 205 6.16 -3.04 6.50
C THR A 205 6.87 -4.40 6.51
N ALA A 206 7.35 -4.81 7.68
CA ALA A 206 7.93 -6.14 7.85
C ALA A 206 6.82 -7.21 7.82
N ARG A 207 7.07 -8.29 7.10
CA ARG A 207 6.18 -9.45 7.05
C ARG A 207 6.95 -10.71 7.44
N PRO A 208 6.28 -11.72 8.04
CA PRO A 208 6.92 -12.98 8.36
C PRO A 208 7.60 -13.61 7.14
N ALA A 209 8.82 -14.11 7.31
CA ALA A 209 9.63 -14.68 6.22
C ALA A 209 8.92 -15.82 5.45
N TRP A 210 8.05 -16.59 6.13
CA TRP A 210 7.27 -17.64 5.49
C TRP A 210 6.26 -17.15 4.43
N GLN A 211 5.94 -15.85 4.44
CA GLN A 211 5.10 -15.25 3.39
C GLN A 211 5.87 -15.03 2.07
N PHE A 212 7.20 -15.06 2.11
CA PHE A 212 8.06 -14.94 0.94
C PHE A 212 8.48 -16.34 0.43
N ASP A 213 7.49 -17.14 0.04
CA ASP A 213 7.69 -18.48 -0.47
C ASP A 213 7.37 -18.58 -1.96
N ALA A 214 8.32 -19.06 -2.77
CA ALA A 214 8.20 -19.09 -4.22
C ALA A 214 7.08 -20.04 -4.69
N ALA A 215 6.92 -21.21 -4.03
CA ALA A 215 5.89 -22.17 -4.40
C ALA A 215 4.49 -21.64 -4.02
N LEU A 216 4.37 -20.95 -2.88
CA LEU A 216 3.15 -20.26 -2.50
C LEU A 216 2.81 -19.16 -3.51
N GLY A 217 3.80 -18.37 -3.93
CA GLY A 217 3.62 -17.29 -4.90
C GLY A 217 3.14 -17.80 -6.25
N LEU A 218 3.79 -18.85 -6.77
CA LEU A 218 3.37 -19.47 -8.03
C LEU A 218 1.92 -19.97 -7.96
N ARG A 219 1.52 -20.65 -6.87
CA ARG A 219 0.13 -21.10 -6.68
C ARG A 219 -0.86 -19.94 -6.58
N LYS A 220 -0.53 -18.89 -5.79
CA LYS A 220 -1.38 -17.70 -5.64
C LYS A 220 -1.57 -16.97 -6.96
N LEU A 221 -0.49 -16.76 -7.73
CA LEU A 221 -0.55 -16.16 -9.07
C LEU A 221 -1.43 -16.97 -10.02
N GLY A 222 -1.24 -18.30 -10.06
CA GLY A 222 -2.07 -19.19 -10.89
C GLY A 222 -3.55 -19.14 -10.51
N ALA A 223 -3.86 -19.19 -9.21
CA ALA A 223 -5.22 -19.09 -8.71
C ALA A 223 -5.85 -17.72 -9.01
N GLN A 224 -5.08 -16.63 -8.80
CA GLN A 224 -5.54 -15.26 -9.04
C GLN A 224 -5.88 -15.00 -10.51
N LEU A 225 -5.04 -15.50 -11.42
CA LEU A 225 -5.21 -15.32 -12.87
C LEU A 225 -6.09 -16.39 -13.51
N GLY A 226 -6.48 -17.44 -12.77
CA GLY A 226 -7.28 -18.54 -13.29
C GLY A 226 -6.52 -19.41 -14.30
N VAL A 227 -5.19 -19.57 -14.15
CA VAL A 227 -4.34 -20.32 -15.08
C VAL A 227 -3.53 -21.41 -14.37
N THR A 228 -3.22 -22.46 -15.09
CA THR A 228 -2.39 -23.57 -14.60
C THR A 228 -0.88 -23.34 -14.81
N SER A 229 -0.52 -22.41 -15.70
CA SER A 229 0.87 -22.07 -16.01
C SER A 229 1.00 -20.57 -16.28
N LEU A 230 2.10 -19.99 -15.81
CA LEU A 230 2.44 -18.59 -16.05
C LEU A 230 3.33 -18.39 -17.31
N ALA A 231 3.56 -19.45 -18.10
CA ALA A 231 4.41 -19.39 -19.30
C ALA A 231 3.90 -18.35 -20.32
N GLY A 232 2.57 -18.26 -20.50
CA GLY A 232 1.95 -17.27 -21.40
C GLY A 232 2.20 -15.81 -21.01
N TYR A 233 2.52 -15.54 -19.74
CA TYR A 233 2.93 -14.24 -19.24
C TYR A 233 4.44 -14.01 -19.22
N GLY A 234 5.24 -15.03 -19.63
CA GLY A 234 6.69 -15.02 -19.49
C GLY A 234 7.18 -15.00 -18.04
N ALA A 235 6.33 -15.46 -17.11
CA ALA A 235 6.54 -15.40 -15.67
C ALA A 235 6.81 -16.76 -15.01
N GLN A 236 6.97 -17.85 -15.79
CA GLN A 236 7.09 -19.21 -15.25
C GLN A 236 8.38 -19.41 -14.43
N ASP A 237 9.49 -18.84 -14.88
CA ASP A 237 10.83 -19.11 -14.36
C ASP A 237 11.40 -17.91 -13.58
N LEU A 238 10.60 -17.35 -12.65
CA LEU A 238 10.95 -16.19 -11.83
C LEU A 238 10.74 -16.48 -10.33
N PRO A 239 11.50 -17.43 -9.73
CA PRO A 239 11.23 -17.90 -8.38
C PRO A 239 11.38 -16.82 -7.30
N LEU A 240 12.30 -15.85 -7.48
CA LEU A 240 12.46 -14.76 -6.51
C LEU A 240 11.26 -13.81 -6.57
N ALA A 241 10.80 -13.48 -7.78
CA ALA A 241 9.61 -12.66 -7.97
C ALA A 241 8.33 -13.37 -7.48
N HIS A 242 8.24 -14.70 -7.63
CA HIS A 242 7.13 -15.47 -7.04
C HIS A 242 7.11 -15.34 -5.52
N ALA A 243 8.27 -15.43 -4.86
CA ALA A 243 8.35 -15.24 -3.41
C ALA A 243 7.86 -13.85 -2.97
N ALA A 244 8.25 -12.81 -3.70
CA ALA A 244 7.74 -11.46 -3.47
C ALA A 244 6.23 -11.36 -3.74
N ALA A 245 5.72 -12.01 -4.80
CA ALA A 245 4.30 -12.05 -5.14
C ALA A 245 3.44 -12.73 -4.06
N ALA A 246 3.96 -13.77 -3.42
CA ALA A 246 3.29 -14.41 -2.28
C ALA A 246 3.00 -13.39 -1.17
N ALA A 247 3.99 -12.57 -0.84
CA ALA A 247 3.86 -11.53 0.20
C ALA A 247 2.88 -10.43 -0.21
N VAL A 248 2.99 -9.90 -1.44
CA VAL A 248 2.08 -8.85 -1.96
C VAL A 248 0.63 -9.32 -1.94
N LEU A 249 0.34 -10.50 -2.52
CA LEU A 249 -1.03 -11.01 -2.59
C LEU A 249 -1.59 -11.33 -1.21
N SER A 250 -0.79 -11.97 -0.34
CA SER A 250 -1.24 -12.28 1.03
C SER A 250 -1.51 -11.02 1.85
N PHE A 251 -0.71 -9.98 1.68
CA PHE A 251 -0.91 -8.71 2.37
C PHE A 251 -2.15 -7.98 1.84
N ALA A 252 -2.32 -7.91 0.53
CA ALA A 252 -3.48 -7.28 -0.09
C ALA A 252 -4.79 -8.00 0.30
N GLU A 253 -4.82 -9.34 0.30
CA GLU A 253 -5.96 -10.13 0.78
C GLU A 253 -6.29 -9.83 2.24
N HIS A 254 -5.26 -9.75 3.10
CA HIS A 254 -5.44 -9.46 4.52
C HIS A 254 -6.00 -8.06 4.78
N THR A 255 -5.53 -7.05 4.04
CA THR A 255 -5.94 -5.65 4.24
C THR A 255 -7.27 -5.32 3.59
N THR A 256 -7.64 -5.98 2.49
CA THR A 256 -8.91 -5.74 1.77
C THR A 256 -10.02 -6.68 2.19
N GLY A 257 -9.68 -7.88 2.69
CA GLY A 257 -10.67 -8.92 3.05
C GLY A 257 -11.39 -8.72 4.38
N GLY A 258 -11.06 -7.69 5.14
CA GLY A 258 -11.65 -7.38 6.45
C GLY A 258 -11.68 -8.59 7.39
N SER A 259 -10.78 -8.65 8.37
CA SER A 259 -10.74 -9.60 9.47
C SER A 259 -10.51 -11.08 9.14
N ALA A 260 -9.34 -11.53 9.48
CA ALA A 260 -9.08 -12.94 9.79
C ALA A 260 -10.01 -13.35 10.97
N ALA A 261 -10.64 -14.48 10.84
CA ALA A 261 -11.50 -15.21 11.77
C ALA A 261 -13.02 -14.89 11.68
N GLY A 262 -13.65 -15.55 10.71
CA GLY A 262 -15.00 -16.09 10.89
C GLY A 262 -16.17 -15.16 10.73
N THR A 263 -16.26 -14.50 9.62
CA THR A 263 -17.49 -14.39 8.83
C THR A 263 -17.07 -14.05 7.40
N ALA A 264 -17.21 -15.02 6.49
CA ALA A 264 -17.38 -14.68 5.09
C ALA A 264 -18.52 -13.65 5.08
N GLY A 265 -18.22 -12.41 4.68
CA GLY A 265 -19.27 -11.43 4.42
C GLY A 265 -20.28 -12.10 3.51
N GLU A 266 -21.57 -11.83 3.71
CA GLU A 266 -22.68 -12.44 2.95
C GLU A 266 -22.62 -12.20 1.42
N SER A 267 -21.61 -11.53 0.90
CA SER A 267 -21.16 -11.52 -0.49
C SER A 267 -19.78 -12.15 -0.57
N GLY A 268 -19.72 -13.44 -0.85
CA GLY A 268 -18.50 -14.24 -1.03
C GLY A 268 -17.67 -13.86 -2.26
N THR A 269 -17.45 -12.57 -2.48
CA THR A 269 -16.61 -12.05 -3.56
C THR A 269 -15.18 -11.99 -3.06
N PRO A 270 -14.23 -12.74 -3.64
CA PRO A 270 -12.82 -12.65 -3.27
C PRO A 270 -12.31 -11.21 -3.39
N ALA A 271 -11.60 -10.73 -2.38
CA ALA A 271 -11.17 -9.33 -2.25
C ALA A 271 -10.35 -8.77 -3.43
N LEU A 272 -9.73 -9.64 -4.24
CA LEU A 272 -8.86 -9.26 -5.36
C LEU A 272 -9.38 -9.69 -6.74
N GLN A 273 -10.71 -9.90 -6.92
CA GLN A 273 -11.26 -10.37 -8.21
C GLN A 273 -10.93 -9.53 -9.43
N HIS A 274 -10.68 -8.24 -9.23
CA HIS A 274 -10.32 -7.30 -10.28
C HIS A 274 -8.85 -7.37 -10.70
N VAL A 275 -7.99 -8.05 -9.93
CA VAL A 275 -6.56 -8.24 -10.25
C VAL A 275 -6.44 -9.37 -11.28
N ARG A 276 -6.43 -9.02 -12.56
CA ARG A 276 -6.43 -9.98 -13.68
C ARG A 276 -5.32 -9.75 -14.68
N SER A 277 -4.51 -8.73 -14.51
CA SER A 277 -3.38 -8.43 -15.39
C SER A 277 -2.06 -8.74 -14.69
N LEU A 278 -1.17 -9.42 -15.39
CA LEU A 278 0.19 -9.70 -14.95
C LEU A 278 1.16 -9.22 -16.02
N SER A 279 2.13 -8.41 -15.63
CA SER A 279 3.24 -7.99 -16.47
C SER A 279 4.58 -8.44 -15.88
N VAL A 280 5.51 -8.82 -16.76
CA VAL A 280 6.90 -9.09 -16.36
C VAL A 280 7.77 -7.99 -16.95
N ALA A 281 8.46 -7.25 -16.08
CA ALA A 281 9.39 -6.23 -16.51
C ALA A 281 10.83 -6.74 -16.41
N ARG A 282 11.60 -6.55 -17.47
CA ARG A 282 13.00 -6.95 -17.55
C ARG A 282 13.88 -5.72 -17.69
N THR A 283 14.93 -5.64 -16.88
CA THR A 283 15.90 -4.53 -16.97
C THR A 283 16.49 -4.41 -18.37
N SER A 284 16.67 -5.54 -19.09
CA SER A 284 17.21 -5.57 -20.46
C SER A 284 16.31 -4.89 -21.49
N GLU A 285 15.01 -4.78 -21.25
CA GLU A 285 14.04 -4.17 -22.16
C GLU A 285 13.93 -2.65 -21.96
N LEU A 286 14.36 -2.17 -20.80
CA LEU A 286 14.28 -0.77 -20.43
C LEU A 286 15.58 -0.02 -20.74
N LEU A 287 15.45 1.25 -21.06
CA LEU A 287 16.60 2.15 -21.11
C LEU A 287 17.15 2.31 -19.67
N GLU A 288 18.43 2.05 -19.50
CA GLU A 288 19.07 2.19 -18.20
C GLU A 288 19.21 3.69 -17.85
N LEU A 289 18.48 4.12 -16.82
CA LEU A 289 18.60 5.46 -16.26
C LEU A 289 19.06 5.32 -14.80
N PRO A 290 20.32 5.69 -14.50
CA PRO A 290 20.77 5.75 -13.12
C PRO A 290 19.85 6.64 -12.26
N PRO A 291 19.64 6.33 -10.96
CA PRO A 291 18.74 7.09 -10.09
C PRO A 291 19.07 8.60 -10.04
N ALA A 292 20.36 8.95 -10.11
CA ALA A 292 20.78 10.35 -10.17
C ALA A 292 20.31 11.03 -11.46
N THR A 293 20.42 10.34 -12.62
CA THR A 293 19.94 10.86 -13.90
C THR A 293 18.43 11.02 -13.89
N HIS A 294 17.69 9.98 -13.42
CA HIS A 294 16.24 10.02 -13.30
C HIS A 294 15.77 11.23 -12.48
N ARG A 295 16.42 11.47 -11.34
CA ARG A 295 16.12 12.60 -10.47
C ARG A 295 16.50 13.95 -11.10
N ASN A 296 17.69 14.05 -11.72
CA ASN A 296 18.20 15.30 -12.28
C ASN A 296 17.43 15.74 -13.53
N LEU A 297 16.79 14.82 -14.24
CA LEU A 297 15.89 15.11 -15.36
C LEU A 297 14.54 15.66 -14.90
N GLU A 298 14.24 15.61 -13.61
CA GLU A 298 12.97 16.07 -13.04
C GLU A 298 11.75 15.57 -13.84
N LEU A 299 11.76 14.28 -14.17
CA LEU A 299 10.74 13.70 -15.05
C LEU A 299 9.33 13.80 -14.41
N VAL A 300 9.23 13.44 -13.14
CA VAL A 300 7.95 13.30 -12.41
C VAL A 300 7.93 14.00 -11.04
N GLN A 301 9.10 14.39 -10.54
CA GLN A 301 9.27 15.18 -9.31
C GLN A 301 10.46 16.11 -9.46
N THR A 302 10.38 17.30 -8.87
CA THR A 302 11.49 18.23 -8.79
C THR A 302 12.59 17.70 -7.85
N LEU A 303 13.78 18.30 -7.90
CA LEU A 303 14.87 17.99 -6.95
C LEU A 303 14.45 18.21 -5.50
N ARG A 304 13.46 19.07 -5.26
CA ARG A 304 12.88 19.35 -3.93
C ARG A 304 11.79 18.37 -3.54
N GLY A 305 11.36 17.48 -4.46
CA GLY A 305 10.29 16.50 -4.24
C GLY A 305 8.88 17.03 -4.48
N GLU A 306 8.75 18.18 -5.17
CA GLU A 306 7.48 18.75 -5.59
C GLU A 306 7.02 18.12 -6.90
N ASP A 307 5.71 18.09 -7.16
CA ASP A 307 5.14 17.48 -8.37
C ASP A 307 5.22 18.40 -9.61
N ALA A 308 5.51 19.68 -9.42
CA ALA A 308 5.65 20.69 -10.47
C ALA A 308 6.66 21.77 -10.07
N PRO A 309 7.38 22.40 -11.05
CA PRO A 309 7.38 22.12 -12.48
C PRO A 309 8.25 20.90 -12.83
N THR A 310 7.71 19.95 -13.59
CA THR A 310 8.42 18.74 -14.05
C THR A 310 8.12 18.49 -15.54
N LEU A 311 8.87 17.58 -16.19
CA LEU A 311 8.55 17.21 -17.56
C LEU A 311 7.13 16.65 -17.69
N LEU A 312 6.70 15.80 -16.72
CA LEU A 312 5.34 15.29 -16.69
C LEU A 312 4.32 16.42 -16.57
N SER A 313 4.50 17.35 -15.62
CA SER A 313 3.54 18.44 -15.41
C SER A 313 3.40 19.37 -16.61
N LEU A 314 4.46 19.50 -17.43
CA LEU A 314 4.45 20.25 -18.68
C LEU A 314 3.67 19.52 -19.78
N LEU A 315 3.86 18.20 -19.89
CA LEU A 315 3.29 17.38 -20.97
C LEU A 315 1.87 16.88 -20.68
N ASP A 316 1.50 16.77 -19.39
CA ASP A 316 0.22 16.19 -18.98
C ASP A 316 -0.95 17.15 -19.27
N THR A 317 -1.43 17.05 -20.50
CA THR A 317 -2.68 17.66 -20.95
C THR A 317 -3.80 16.62 -21.09
N CYS A 318 -3.65 15.45 -20.49
CA CYS A 318 -4.61 14.35 -20.57
C CYS A 318 -5.98 14.75 -20.00
N ARG A 319 -7.03 14.16 -20.55
CA ARG A 319 -8.42 14.39 -20.15
C ARG A 319 -8.90 13.38 -19.11
N THR A 320 -8.18 12.28 -18.94
CA THR A 320 -8.51 11.20 -18.02
C THR A 320 -7.33 10.90 -17.10
N GLY A 321 -7.64 10.46 -15.87
CA GLY A 321 -6.61 9.98 -14.95
C GLY A 321 -5.81 8.80 -15.52
N MET A 322 -6.45 7.91 -16.30
CA MET A 322 -5.78 6.81 -17.00
C MET A 322 -4.72 7.31 -17.99
N GLY A 323 -5.04 8.37 -18.74
CA GLY A 323 -4.09 8.99 -19.67
C GLY A 323 -2.88 9.57 -18.96
N SER A 324 -3.09 10.28 -17.86
CA SER A 324 -2.01 10.83 -17.02
C SER A 324 -1.12 9.72 -16.46
N ARG A 325 -1.71 8.62 -15.95
CA ARG A 325 -0.95 7.45 -15.48
C ARG A 325 -0.15 6.77 -16.59
N ALA A 326 -0.75 6.60 -17.78
CA ALA A 326 -0.05 6.04 -18.95
C ALA A 326 1.12 6.94 -19.39
N LEU A 327 0.95 8.26 -19.43
CA LEU A 327 2.01 9.20 -19.76
C LEU A 327 3.15 9.13 -18.72
N ARG A 328 2.83 9.11 -17.44
CA ARG A 328 3.81 8.92 -16.36
C ARG A 328 4.58 7.61 -16.54
N HIS A 329 3.88 6.51 -16.84
CA HIS A 329 4.50 5.21 -17.09
C HIS A 329 5.48 5.27 -18.27
N TRP A 330 5.12 5.90 -19.39
CA TRP A 330 6.00 6.03 -20.53
C TRP A 330 7.27 6.83 -20.24
N LEU A 331 7.16 7.89 -19.45
CA LEU A 331 8.31 8.71 -19.06
C LEU A 331 9.25 7.98 -18.09
N THR A 332 8.71 7.16 -17.20
CA THR A 332 9.51 6.44 -16.19
C THR A 332 10.02 5.09 -16.67
N HIS A 333 9.40 4.49 -17.72
CA HIS A 333 9.75 3.18 -18.28
C HIS A 333 10.07 3.29 -19.79
N PRO A 334 11.03 4.14 -20.18
CA PRO A 334 11.41 4.24 -21.59
C PRO A 334 11.98 2.90 -22.07
N GLN A 335 11.44 2.41 -23.19
CA GLN A 335 11.86 1.15 -23.79
C GLN A 335 13.18 1.35 -24.54
N ARG A 336 14.04 0.33 -24.50
CA ARG A 336 15.29 0.30 -25.26
C ARG A 336 15.02 0.14 -26.76
N ASP A 337 14.00 -0.67 -27.11
CA ASP A 337 13.56 -0.82 -28.49
C ASP A 337 12.79 0.41 -28.98
N ARG A 338 13.21 0.95 -30.12
CA ARG A 338 12.59 2.11 -30.76
C ARG A 338 11.27 1.80 -31.45
N ALA A 339 10.99 0.52 -31.77
CA ALA A 339 9.77 0.12 -32.50
C ALA A 339 8.51 0.62 -31.79
N THR A 340 8.43 0.46 -30.46
CA THR A 340 7.31 0.95 -29.68
C THR A 340 7.16 2.47 -29.76
N ALA A 341 8.25 3.22 -29.71
CA ALA A 341 8.22 4.68 -29.82
C ALA A 341 7.75 5.13 -31.21
N LEU A 342 8.24 4.48 -32.28
CA LEU A 342 7.84 4.77 -33.66
C LEU A 342 6.34 4.48 -33.88
N GLN A 343 5.83 3.33 -33.39
CA GLN A 343 4.39 3.03 -33.49
C GLN A 343 3.51 4.07 -32.77
N ARG A 344 3.97 4.58 -31.62
CA ARG A 344 3.26 5.67 -30.91
C ARG A 344 3.28 6.97 -31.69
N LEU A 345 4.42 7.32 -32.33
CA LEU A 345 4.53 8.51 -33.18
C LEU A 345 3.64 8.41 -34.42
N ASP A 346 3.56 7.24 -35.05
CA ASP A 346 2.67 6.99 -36.20
C ASP A 346 1.19 7.15 -35.79
N ALA A 347 0.83 6.68 -34.60
CA ALA A 347 -0.53 6.87 -34.07
C ALA A 347 -0.83 8.36 -33.79
N VAL A 348 0.12 9.09 -33.20
CA VAL A 348 0.00 10.54 -32.96
C VAL A 348 -0.14 11.30 -34.27
N GLU A 349 0.68 10.99 -35.29
CA GLU A 349 0.60 11.62 -36.60
C GLU A 349 -0.79 11.46 -37.24
N ARG A 350 -1.35 10.25 -37.19
CA ARG A 350 -2.73 10.01 -37.67
C ARG A 350 -3.77 10.81 -36.91
N LEU A 351 -3.70 10.82 -35.56
CA LEU A 351 -4.62 11.58 -34.73
C LEU A 351 -4.56 13.08 -35.03
N VAL A 352 -3.36 13.61 -35.29
CA VAL A 352 -3.18 15.03 -35.66
C VAL A 352 -3.78 15.31 -37.04
N ALA A 353 -3.57 14.41 -38.02
CA ALA A 353 -4.11 14.56 -39.36
C ALA A 353 -5.65 14.45 -39.41
N ASP A 354 -6.24 13.52 -38.69
CA ASP A 354 -7.67 13.25 -38.68
C ASP A 354 -8.47 14.24 -37.79
N GLY A 355 -7.76 15.01 -36.94
CA GLY A 355 -8.37 15.88 -35.93
C GLY A 355 -8.79 15.11 -34.67
N PHE A 356 -8.24 15.48 -33.53
CA PHE A 356 -8.46 14.75 -32.25
C PHE A 356 -9.40 15.46 -31.27
N ASP A 357 -9.95 16.63 -31.61
CA ASP A 357 -10.76 17.43 -30.68
C ASP A 357 -12.05 16.72 -30.28
N ALA A 358 -12.72 16.06 -31.22
CA ALA A 358 -13.94 15.29 -30.92
C ALA A 358 -13.65 14.10 -30.00
N LEU A 359 -12.49 13.44 -30.16
CA LEU A 359 -12.06 12.36 -29.28
C LEU A 359 -11.75 12.89 -27.88
N ARG A 360 -11.02 13.99 -27.78
CA ARG A 360 -10.70 14.65 -26.50
C ARG A 360 -11.96 15.09 -25.74
N GLU A 361 -12.98 15.56 -26.44
CA GLU A 361 -14.25 15.95 -25.81
C GLU A 361 -14.99 14.73 -25.24
N ARG A 362 -15.04 13.62 -25.98
CA ARG A 362 -15.64 12.36 -25.49
C ARG A 362 -14.91 11.81 -24.27
N LEU A 363 -13.59 11.92 -24.21
CA LEU A 363 -12.76 11.45 -23.09
C LEU A 363 -12.98 12.25 -21.80
N ARG A 364 -13.64 13.41 -21.83
CA ARG A 364 -14.00 14.17 -20.62
C ARG A 364 -15.08 13.50 -19.78
N HIS A 365 -15.81 12.57 -20.37
CA HIS A 365 -16.94 11.89 -19.73
C HIS A 365 -16.57 10.48 -19.27
N VAL A 366 -15.30 10.11 -19.35
CA VAL A 366 -14.70 8.87 -18.88
C VAL A 366 -13.92 9.15 -17.58
#